data_b0541110068151501763455f009601cf
#
_entry.id   b0541110068151501763455f009601cf
#
_cell.length_a   1.000
_cell.length_b   1.000
_cell.length_c   1.000
_cell.angle_alpha   90.00
_cell.angle_beta   90.00
_cell.angle_gamma   90.00
#
_symmetry.space_group_name_H-M   'P 1'
#
loop_
_entity.id
_entity.type
_entity.pdbx_description
1 polymer ?
#
loop_
_entity_poly.entity_id
_entity_poly.type
_entity_poly.pdbx_seq_one_letter_code
_entity_poly.pdbx_strand_id
1 'polypeptide(L)'
;QKAREGEIPILIYNPHPYPVEADFEAEFQMAEQNPPERGIFDVKVRAENGEYIPSQLEQPDSVHPMDWRKKIVFRTVAKPMGITRIDCELERNMDFVKIKPYELSDNKINFKNEHLDITMNLANGEIEKYLFDGEKVINSIKLKAYRDGTDPWGMTVDSFNDCIGEF
;
A
#
# COMPACT_ATOMS: atom_id res chain seq x y z
N GLN A 1 -10.19 14.34 23.19
CA GLN A 1 -11.38 14.53 22.35
C GLN A 1 -11.99 13.15 22.07
N LYS A 2 -13.31 13.03 22.19
CA LYS A 2 -14.02 11.79 21.84
C LYS A 2 -14.11 11.69 20.31
N ALA A 3 -14.09 10.46 19.77
CA ALA A 3 -14.46 10.23 18.38
C ALA A 3 -15.90 10.69 18.16
N ARG A 4 -16.21 11.25 17.00
CA ARG A 4 -17.58 11.47 16.57
C ARG A 4 -18.16 10.12 16.14
N GLU A 5 -19.48 10.05 16.15
CA GLU A 5 -20.16 8.84 15.68
C GLU A 5 -19.80 8.57 14.20
N GLY A 6 -19.39 7.35 13.90
CA GLY A 6 -18.95 6.96 12.56
C GLY A 6 -17.51 7.33 12.17
N GLU A 7 -16.77 8.00 13.05
CA GLU A 7 -15.35 8.37 12.82
C GLU A 7 -14.40 7.44 13.60
N ILE A 8 -13.28 7.11 12.95
CA ILE A 8 -12.19 6.35 13.56
C ILE A 8 -10.99 7.29 13.72
N PRO A 9 -10.63 7.69 14.96
CA PRO A 9 -9.51 8.59 15.18
C PRO A 9 -8.18 7.86 15.08
N ILE A 10 -7.25 8.42 14.31
CA ILE A 10 -5.85 8.03 14.25
C ILE A 10 -5.04 9.10 14.98
N LEU A 11 -4.15 8.70 15.86
CA LEU A 11 -3.28 9.58 16.61
C LEU A 11 -1.84 9.38 16.20
N ILE A 12 -1.20 10.43 15.72
CA ILE A 12 0.20 10.42 15.32
C ILE A 12 0.99 11.15 16.39
N TYR A 13 1.91 10.45 17.05
CA TYR A 13 2.83 11.05 18.02
C TYR A 13 4.17 11.36 17.35
N ASN A 14 4.56 12.64 17.37
CA ASN A 14 5.85 13.10 16.90
C ASN A 14 6.74 13.51 18.09
N PRO A 15 7.78 12.75 18.42
CA PRO A 15 8.71 13.07 19.51
C PRO A 15 9.76 14.13 19.13
N HIS A 16 9.86 14.53 17.86
CA HIS A 16 10.85 15.48 17.40
C HIS A 16 10.46 16.91 17.77
N PRO A 17 11.43 17.80 18.01
CA PRO A 17 11.17 19.22 18.31
C PRO A 17 10.79 20.04 17.06
N TYR A 18 10.69 19.44 15.92
CA TYR A 18 10.29 20.05 14.65
C TYR A 18 9.10 19.31 14.03
N PRO A 19 8.32 19.97 13.16
CA PRO A 19 7.24 19.30 12.44
C PRO A 19 7.82 18.25 11.48
N VAL A 20 7.11 17.13 11.33
CA VAL A 20 7.47 16.06 10.39
C VAL A 20 6.36 15.94 9.35
N GLU A 21 6.69 16.26 8.12
CA GLU A 21 5.84 15.98 6.96
C GLU A 21 6.22 14.62 6.37
N ALA A 22 5.27 13.70 6.32
CA ALA A 22 5.50 12.35 5.82
C ALA A 22 4.20 11.70 5.31
N ASP A 23 4.37 10.60 4.61
CA ASP A 23 3.31 9.65 4.34
C ASP A 23 3.21 8.70 5.55
N PHE A 24 2.03 8.69 6.16
CA PHE A 24 1.72 7.87 7.32
C PHE A 24 0.81 6.72 6.91
N GLU A 25 1.11 5.56 7.44
CA GLU A 25 0.32 4.35 7.26
C GLU A 25 -0.40 4.00 8.56
N ALA A 26 -1.66 3.63 8.46
CA ALA A 26 -2.44 3.15 9.58
C ALA A 26 -3.36 2.00 9.16
N GLU A 27 -3.45 1.00 10.04
CA GLU A 27 -4.40 -0.09 9.88
C GLU A 27 -5.39 -0.08 11.06
N PHE A 28 -6.67 -0.28 10.76
CA PHE A 28 -7.70 -0.42 11.77
C PHE A 28 -8.73 -1.47 11.36
N GLN A 29 -9.43 -1.98 12.36
CA GLN A 29 -10.50 -2.93 12.17
C GLN A 29 -11.85 -2.26 12.40
N MET A 30 -12.81 -2.51 11.51
CA MET A 30 -14.18 -2.05 11.71
C MET A 30 -14.86 -2.85 12.83
N ALA A 31 -15.86 -2.23 13.49
CA ALA A 31 -16.60 -2.87 14.59
C ALA A 31 -17.35 -4.13 14.13
N GLU A 32 -17.83 -4.13 12.90
CA GLU A 32 -18.55 -5.25 12.31
C GLU A 32 -17.88 -5.72 11.01
N GLN A 33 -17.98 -7.03 10.77
CA GLN A 33 -17.58 -7.61 9.50
C GLN A 33 -18.55 -7.17 8.40
N ASN A 34 -17.98 -6.78 7.25
CA ASN A 34 -18.77 -6.39 6.10
C ASN A 34 -18.65 -7.45 5.00
N PRO A 35 -19.70 -8.27 4.76
CA PRO A 35 -19.65 -9.24 3.68
C PRO A 35 -19.68 -8.53 2.31
N PRO A 36 -19.04 -9.13 1.28
CA PRO A 36 -18.87 -8.52 -0.05
C PRO A 36 -20.17 -8.06 -0.73
N GLU A 37 -21.29 -8.73 -0.43
CA GLU A 37 -22.61 -8.43 -1.02
C GLU A 37 -23.15 -7.06 -0.56
N ARG A 38 -22.59 -6.51 0.51
CA ARG A 38 -22.96 -5.19 1.04
C ARG A 38 -22.09 -4.06 0.50
N GLY A 39 -21.30 -4.32 -0.51
CA GLY A 39 -20.30 -3.38 -1.03
C GLY A 39 -19.07 -3.31 -0.14
N ILE A 40 -18.19 -2.38 -0.41
CA ILE A 40 -17.00 -2.12 0.41
C ILE A 40 -17.11 -0.76 1.10
N PHE A 41 -16.32 -0.54 2.13
CA PHE A 41 -16.15 0.78 2.71
C PHE A 41 -14.91 1.45 2.13
N ASP A 42 -15.11 2.61 1.52
CA ASP A 42 -14.06 3.57 1.26
C ASP A 42 -13.76 4.37 2.53
N VAL A 43 -12.56 4.93 2.62
CA VAL A 43 -12.15 5.72 3.77
C VAL A 43 -11.75 7.12 3.30
N LYS A 44 -12.43 8.14 3.82
CA LYS A 44 -12.03 9.52 3.68
C LYS A 44 -11.24 9.94 4.91
N VAL A 45 -10.12 10.59 4.71
CA VAL A 45 -9.23 11.03 5.79
C VAL A 45 -9.35 12.53 5.97
N ARG A 46 -9.62 12.96 7.20
CA ARG A 46 -9.86 14.35 7.55
C ARG A 46 -8.86 14.83 8.61
N ALA A 47 -8.24 15.96 8.35
CA ALA A 47 -7.35 16.62 9.30
C ALA A 47 -8.13 17.26 10.47
N GLU A 48 -7.40 17.63 11.52
CA GLU A 48 -7.97 18.25 12.73
C GLU A 48 -8.73 19.56 12.45
N ASN A 49 -8.34 20.31 11.42
CA ASN A 49 -9.03 21.53 10.97
C ASN A 49 -10.33 21.26 10.19
N GLY A 50 -10.66 20.00 9.92
CA GLY A 50 -11.84 19.58 9.19
C GLY A 50 -11.67 19.41 7.69
N GLU A 51 -10.50 19.70 7.13
CA GLU A 51 -10.21 19.51 5.71
C GLU A 51 -9.90 18.07 5.39
N TYR A 52 -10.40 17.58 4.24
CA TYR A 52 -10.01 16.28 3.72
C TYR A 52 -8.60 16.35 3.13
N ILE A 53 -7.82 15.34 3.43
CA ILE A 53 -6.45 15.21 2.93
C ILE A 53 -6.34 14.03 1.96
N PRO A 54 -5.44 14.10 0.98
CA PRO A 54 -5.20 12.99 0.07
C PRO A 54 -4.88 11.71 0.83
N SER A 55 -5.56 10.63 0.48
CA SER A 55 -5.38 9.32 1.08
C SER A 55 -5.62 8.21 0.09
N GLN A 56 -5.05 7.05 0.35
CA GLN A 56 -5.18 5.85 -0.45
C GLN A 56 -5.49 4.67 0.44
N LEU A 57 -6.47 3.86 0.03
CA LEU A 57 -6.68 2.53 0.60
C LEU A 57 -5.68 1.55 0.00
N GLU A 58 -5.08 0.76 0.85
CA GLU A 58 -4.18 -0.31 0.47
C GLU A 58 -4.73 -1.68 0.88
N GLN A 59 -4.11 -2.72 0.35
CA GLN A 59 -4.40 -4.09 0.78
C GLN A 59 -3.93 -4.25 2.22
N PRO A 60 -4.82 -4.64 3.17
CA PRO A 60 -4.40 -4.93 4.54
C PRO A 60 -3.48 -6.16 4.58
N ASP A 61 -2.58 -6.21 5.54
CA ASP A 61 -1.61 -7.31 5.68
C ASP A 61 -2.29 -8.66 5.95
N SER A 62 -3.49 -8.63 6.51
CA SER A 62 -4.27 -9.83 6.74
C SER A 62 -5.14 -10.14 5.54
N VAL A 63 -4.91 -11.30 4.92
CA VAL A 63 -5.74 -11.83 3.84
C VAL A 63 -7.06 -12.34 4.43
N HIS A 64 -8.07 -11.48 4.46
CA HIS A 64 -9.41 -11.87 4.87
C HIS A 64 -10.38 -11.66 3.70
N PRO A 65 -11.29 -12.62 3.41
CA PRO A 65 -12.23 -12.48 2.29
C PRO A 65 -13.31 -11.41 2.53
N MET A 66 -13.39 -10.88 3.75
CA MET A 66 -14.37 -9.87 4.13
C MET A 66 -13.72 -8.49 4.24
N ASP A 67 -14.48 -7.47 3.89
CA ASP A 67 -14.13 -6.07 4.09
C ASP A 67 -14.25 -5.69 5.59
N TRP A 68 -13.27 -6.07 6.38
CA TRP A 68 -13.26 -5.91 7.83
C TRP A 68 -12.11 -5.02 8.34
N ARG A 69 -10.96 -5.09 7.69
CA ARG A 69 -9.80 -4.27 7.98
C ARG A 69 -9.57 -3.24 6.89
N LYS A 70 -9.09 -2.09 7.28
CA LYS A 70 -8.69 -1.02 6.39
C LYS A 70 -7.26 -0.63 6.67
N LYS A 71 -6.45 -0.62 5.63
CA LYS A 71 -5.11 -0.06 5.62
C LYS A 71 -5.14 1.19 4.78
N ILE A 72 -4.73 2.30 5.34
CA ILE A 72 -4.74 3.60 4.69
C ILE A 72 -3.36 4.23 4.73
N VAL A 73 -3.02 4.91 3.65
CA VAL A 73 -1.86 5.80 3.56
C VAL A 73 -2.36 7.21 3.31
N PHE A 74 -1.82 8.18 4.03
CA PHE A 74 -2.17 9.58 3.90
C PHE A 74 -0.98 10.48 4.22
N ARG A 75 -0.90 11.63 3.54
CA ARG A 75 0.17 12.60 3.75
C ARG A 75 -0.30 13.71 4.66
N THR A 76 0.45 13.98 5.73
CA THR A 76 0.17 15.07 6.66
C THR A 76 1.41 15.57 7.37
N VAL A 77 1.25 16.67 8.13
CA VAL A 77 2.31 17.23 8.97
C VAL A 77 2.02 16.90 10.43
N ALA A 78 2.88 16.09 11.04
CA ALA A 78 2.83 15.81 12.47
C ALA A 78 3.45 16.96 13.27
N LYS A 79 2.68 17.51 14.23
CA LYS A 79 3.09 18.62 15.10
C LYS A 79 4.32 18.27 15.94
N PRO A 80 5.25 19.21 16.18
CA PRO A 80 6.42 18.94 17.00
C PRO A 80 6.04 18.63 18.45
N MET A 81 6.76 17.70 19.09
CA MET A 81 6.61 17.33 20.49
C MET A 81 5.14 17.11 20.90
N GLY A 82 4.33 16.51 20.02
CA GLY A 82 2.90 16.47 20.25
C GLY A 82 2.17 15.36 19.50
N ILE A 83 0.85 15.39 19.68
CA ILE A 83 -0.07 14.48 19.03
C ILE A 83 -0.84 15.25 17.95
N THR A 84 -0.83 14.71 16.72
CA THR A 84 -1.68 15.14 15.62
C THR A 84 -2.81 14.14 15.48
N ARG A 85 -4.04 14.62 15.44
CA ARG A 85 -5.23 13.79 15.25
C ARG A 85 -5.67 13.86 13.79
N ILE A 86 -5.99 12.70 13.26
CA ILE A 86 -6.63 12.49 11.96
C ILE A 86 -7.90 11.67 12.21
N ASP A 87 -8.98 11.99 11.53
CA ASP A 87 -10.24 11.27 11.64
C ASP A 87 -10.56 10.58 10.31
N CYS A 88 -10.82 9.26 10.36
CA CYS A 88 -11.21 8.46 9.21
C CYS A 88 -12.73 8.31 9.20
N GLU A 89 -13.37 8.70 8.11
CA GLU A 89 -14.79 8.51 7.85
C GLU A 89 -14.99 7.34 6.90
N LEU A 90 -15.90 6.42 7.26
CA LEU A 90 -16.25 5.27 6.43
C LEU A 90 -17.42 5.63 5.52
N GLU A 91 -17.25 5.51 4.23
CA GLU A 91 -18.28 5.71 3.23
C GLU A 91 -18.56 4.39 2.49
N ARG A 92 -19.83 3.95 2.49
CA ARG A 92 -20.19 2.71 1.81
C ARG A 92 -20.24 2.91 0.31
N ASN A 93 -19.46 2.12 -0.40
CA ASN A 93 -19.41 2.08 -1.85
C ASN A 93 -20.08 0.80 -2.35
N MET A 94 -21.24 0.95 -3.01
CA MET A 94 -21.99 -0.16 -3.59
C MET A 94 -21.55 -0.46 -5.03
N ASP A 95 -20.92 0.50 -5.70
CA ASP A 95 -20.48 0.42 -7.08
C ASP A 95 -19.04 -0.09 -7.20
N PHE A 96 -18.59 -0.83 -6.19
CA PHE A 96 -17.26 -1.43 -6.22
C PHE A 96 -17.09 -2.29 -7.46
N VAL A 97 -16.46 -1.73 -8.45
CA VAL A 97 -15.98 -2.47 -9.61
C VAL A 97 -14.69 -3.16 -9.19
N LYS A 98 -14.71 -4.50 -9.11
CA LYS A 98 -13.47 -5.28 -9.04
C LYS A 98 -12.54 -4.71 -10.09
N ILE A 99 -11.38 -4.20 -9.66
CA ILE A 99 -10.35 -3.72 -10.59
C ILE A 99 -10.13 -4.86 -11.57
N LYS A 100 -10.53 -4.65 -12.82
CA LYS A 100 -10.22 -5.63 -13.87
C LYS A 100 -8.72 -5.72 -13.93
N PRO A 101 -8.14 -6.94 -13.97
CA PRO A 101 -6.73 -7.06 -14.24
C PRO A 101 -6.45 -6.26 -15.52
N TYR A 102 -5.35 -5.51 -15.52
CA TYR A 102 -4.95 -4.71 -16.67
C TYR A 102 -5.02 -5.55 -17.94
N GLU A 103 -5.83 -5.13 -18.90
CA GLU A 103 -5.76 -5.69 -20.25
C GLU A 103 -4.45 -5.19 -20.87
N LEU A 104 -3.49 -6.07 -20.96
CA LEU A 104 -2.15 -5.74 -21.42
C LEU A 104 -2.07 -6.04 -22.91
N SER A 105 -1.93 -5.01 -23.72
CA SER A 105 -1.79 -5.17 -25.15
C SER A 105 -0.46 -5.79 -25.58
N ASP A 106 0.62 -5.61 -24.79
CA ASP A 106 1.99 -5.96 -25.19
C ASP A 106 2.78 -6.72 -24.08
N ASN A 107 2.13 -7.37 -23.13
CA ASN A 107 2.76 -7.95 -21.97
C ASN A 107 3.66 -7.00 -21.18
N LYS A 108 3.39 -5.70 -21.26
CA LYS A 108 4.15 -4.68 -20.53
C LYS A 108 3.23 -3.74 -19.78
N ILE A 109 3.63 -3.39 -18.56
CA ILE A 109 3.08 -2.26 -17.82
C ILE A 109 4.04 -1.09 -17.96
N ASN A 110 3.50 0.05 -18.41
CA ASN A 110 4.23 1.31 -18.40
C ASN A 110 3.55 2.22 -17.37
N PHE A 111 4.32 2.65 -16.38
CA PHE A 111 3.91 3.63 -15.40
C PHE A 111 4.75 4.89 -15.57
N LYS A 112 4.10 6.04 -15.69
CA LYS A 112 4.78 7.32 -15.79
C LYS A 112 4.04 8.40 -15.02
N ASN A 113 4.78 9.14 -14.22
CA ASN A 113 4.33 10.38 -13.58
C ASN A 113 5.40 11.47 -13.73
N GLU A 114 5.34 12.52 -12.91
CA GLU A 114 6.29 13.64 -12.95
C GLU A 114 7.73 13.19 -12.67
N HIS A 115 7.92 12.23 -11.77
CA HIS A 115 9.23 11.80 -11.29
C HIS A 115 9.65 10.42 -11.77
N LEU A 116 8.69 9.52 -11.99
CA LEU A 116 8.94 8.10 -12.29
C LEU A 116 8.57 7.76 -13.71
N ASP A 117 9.42 6.96 -14.37
CA ASP A 117 9.12 6.30 -15.64
C ASP A 117 9.60 4.84 -15.55
N ILE A 118 8.63 3.93 -15.41
CA ILE A 118 8.88 2.51 -15.13
C ILE A 118 8.24 1.67 -16.23
N THR A 119 8.98 0.67 -16.72
CA THR A 119 8.44 -0.37 -17.61
C THR A 119 8.71 -1.74 -17.02
N MET A 120 7.65 -2.52 -16.84
CA MET A 120 7.71 -3.90 -16.37
C MET A 120 7.26 -4.85 -17.49
N ASN A 121 8.02 -5.90 -17.73
CA ASN A 121 7.66 -6.98 -18.62
C ASN A 121 6.92 -8.08 -17.83
N LEU A 122 5.67 -8.33 -18.17
CA LEU A 122 4.82 -9.28 -17.44
C LEU A 122 5.02 -10.74 -17.86
N ALA A 123 5.70 -10.97 -18.97
CA ALA A 123 6.00 -12.33 -19.36
C ALA A 123 7.05 -12.99 -18.45
N ASN A 124 7.93 -12.17 -17.85
CA ASN A 124 9.02 -12.63 -17.00
C ASN A 124 9.21 -11.83 -15.70
N GLY A 125 8.33 -10.86 -15.40
CA GLY A 125 8.43 -10.02 -14.20
C GLY A 125 9.62 -9.06 -14.18
N GLU A 126 10.33 -8.89 -15.30
CA GLU A 126 11.51 -8.02 -15.37
C GLU A 126 11.11 -6.55 -15.37
N ILE A 127 11.75 -5.73 -14.52
CA ILE A 127 11.70 -4.27 -14.65
C ILE A 127 12.80 -3.87 -15.64
N GLU A 128 12.38 -3.59 -16.89
CA GLU A 128 13.28 -3.26 -17.99
C GLU A 128 13.79 -1.83 -17.94
N LYS A 129 12.97 -0.92 -17.37
CA LYS A 129 13.27 0.50 -17.26
C LYS A 129 12.82 1.01 -15.89
N TYR A 130 13.70 1.74 -15.23
CA TYR A 130 13.37 2.49 -14.02
C TYR A 130 14.15 3.83 -14.07
N LEU A 131 13.42 4.92 -14.34
CA LEU A 131 13.98 6.26 -14.30
C LEU A 131 13.37 7.04 -13.15
N PHE A 132 14.18 7.84 -12.49
CA PHE A 132 13.76 8.83 -11.50
C PHE A 132 14.29 10.19 -11.96
N ASP A 133 13.41 11.18 -12.14
CA ASP A 133 13.73 12.50 -12.70
C ASP A 133 14.50 12.44 -14.03
N GLY A 134 14.20 11.43 -14.84
CA GLY A 134 14.85 11.19 -16.14
C GLY A 134 16.19 10.46 -16.04
N GLU A 135 16.74 10.26 -14.85
CA GLU A 135 17.98 9.52 -14.64
C GLU A 135 17.71 8.03 -14.39
N LYS A 136 18.54 7.19 -14.97
CA LYS A 136 18.46 5.74 -14.83
C LYS A 136 18.95 5.30 -13.45
N VAL A 137 18.04 4.79 -12.62
CA VAL A 137 18.34 4.36 -11.25
C VAL A 137 18.88 2.94 -11.22
N ILE A 138 18.29 2.04 -12.02
CA ILE A 138 18.71 0.64 -12.12
C ILE A 138 18.73 0.17 -13.57
N ASN A 139 19.56 -0.82 -13.89
CA ASN A 139 19.63 -1.37 -15.23
C ASN A 139 18.48 -2.31 -15.56
N SER A 140 18.26 -3.29 -14.67
CA SER A 140 17.12 -4.20 -14.70
C SER A 140 16.98 -4.90 -13.35
N ILE A 141 15.77 -5.37 -13.05
CA ILE A 141 15.49 -6.29 -11.94
C ILE A 141 14.92 -7.55 -12.56
N LYS A 142 15.52 -8.70 -12.23
CA LYS A 142 15.08 -10.02 -12.69
C LYS A 142 14.69 -10.88 -11.50
N LEU A 143 13.67 -11.68 -11.69
CA LEU A 143 13.27 -12.71 -10.74
C LEU A 143 13.97 -14.01 -11.10
N LYS A 144 14.61 -14.63 -10.10
CA LYS A 144 15.30 -15.91 -10.28
C LYS A 144 14.82 -16.91 -9.23
N ALA A 145 14.58 -18.13 -9.66
CA ALA A 145 14.32 -19.24 -8.76
C ALA A 145 15.61 -20.01 -8.50
N TYR A 146 15.87 -20.30 -7.24
CA TYR A 146 17.01 -21.11 -6.80
C TYR A 146 16.49 -22.38 -6.14
N ARG A 147 17.24 -23.47 -6.27
CA ARG A 147 16.92 -24.71 -5.57
C ARG A 147 17.10 -24.51 -4.08
N ASP A 148 16.08 -24.90 -3.32
CA ASP A 148 16.09 -24.93 -1.86
C ASP A 148 15.95 -26.37 -1.36
N GLY A 149 16.13 -26.59 -0.06
CA GLY A 149 15.92 -27.87 0.61
C GLY A 149 14.47 -28.30 0.66
N THR A 150 14.26 -29.53 1.11
CA THR A 150 12.92 -30.13 1.22
C THR A 150 12.19 -29.78 2.52
N ASP A 151 12.91 -29.19 3.48
CA ASP A 151 12.34 -28.78 4.76
C ASP A 151 11.86 -27.32 4.70
N PRO A 152 10.54 -27.06 4.74
CA PRO A 152 10.02 -25.68 4.70
C PRO A 152 10.27 -24.87 5.99
N TRP A 153 10.72 -25.50 7.05
CA TRP A 153 10.94 -24.90 8.36
C TRP A 153 12.41 -24.71 8.71
N GLY A 154 13.28 -25.44 8.05
CA GLY A 154 14.72 -25.39 8.26
C GLY A 154 15.46 -25.08 6.99
N MET A 155 16.29 -24.04 6.98
CA MET A 155 17.20 -23.79 5.87
C MET A 155 18.31 -24.84 5.88
N THR A 156 18.21 -25.80 4.97
CA THR A 156 19.25 -26.83 4.76
C THR A 156 20.29 -26.39 3.73
N VAL A 157 20.04 -25.24 3.07
CA VAL A 157 20.92 -24.64 2.07
C VAL A 157 21.52 -23.37 2.68
N ASP A 158 22.84 -23.30 2.74
CA ASP A 158 23.61 -22.18 3.26
C ASP A 158 24.03 -21.16 2.18
N SER A 159 23.80 -21.53 0.90
CA SER A 159 24.08 -20.64 -0.24
C SER A 159 23.16 -20.96 -1.42
N PHE A 160 22.56 -19.93 -2.01
CA PHE A 160 21.66 -20.06 -3.19
C PHE A 160 22.46 -19.91 -4.48
N ASN A 161 23.17 -20.98 -4.87
CA ASN A 161 24.03 -21.00 -6.07
C ASN A 161 23.41 -21.80 -7.24
N ASP A 162 22.43 -22.66 -6.98
CA ASP A 162 21.78 -23.48 -7.99
C ASP A 162 20.53 -22.76 -8.54
N CYS A 163 20.74 -21.90 -9.54
CA CYS A 163 19.65 -21.20 -10.23
C CYS A 163 18.93 -22.21 -11.16
N ILE A 164 17.66 -22.47 -10.88
CA ILE A 164 16.82 -23.42 -11.62
C ILE A 164 15.86 -22.75 -12.61
N GLY A 165 15.77 -21.43 -12.61
CA GLY A 165 14.95 -20.68 -13.56
C GLY A 165 15.09 -19.16 -13.42
N GLU A 166 14.78 -18.45 -14.49
CA GLU A 166 14.55 -17.01 -14.53
C GLU A 166 13.10 -16.80 -15.01
N PHE A 167 12.39 -15.83 -14.39
CA PHE A 167 11.02 -15.46 -14.74
C PHE A 167 11.01 -14.17 -15.53
#